data_d63db9dc245135dedd82b82c2f73e25f
#
_entry.id   d63db9dc245135dedd82b82c2f73e25f
#
_cell.length_a   1.000
_cell.length_b   1.000
_cell.length_c   1.000
_cell.angle_alpha   90.00
_cell.angle_beta   90.00
_cell.angle_gamma   90.00
#
_symmetry.space_group_name_H-M   'P 1'
#
loop_
_entity.id
_entity.type
_entity.pdbx_description
1 polymer ?
#
loop_
_entity_poly.entity_id
_entity_poly.type
_entity_poly.pdbx_seq_one_letter_code
_entity_poly.pdbx_strand_id
1 'polypeptide(L)'
;MPILAKIGRKSWGTRLRIGAMYSALAIGALAMLYPLSLMLAGSTKSIADQRDNVLLPRMLISDTALWQKHLEALFNESLDALNIAFDTDYPSFESIPLPAADAAPGANLVPLWREFLATGALTPESIALGHYWAPQAGAFPVQLREFRRHLRTKFGGLDKLNATLGTDFAAWYAVFIQPPAYLFPHTVPAATPLAAEFDSFKLNAPPWCQTVLSPAGFFHKLYLKPRYSADIAAYNAAHGTAYAAYADIPLPHTCPADAPPLVQDDWRDFTQHSLAPLWLMDGALDTPETRWHDWLARTHPSVIAPGSSAPPMPQLAHHAQLFREHRAAIRHELLWRNYRTVLDYILFHGRGILNTTIYCALAVLLALLVNPLAAYALSRFKPSAGPQILLFLMLTMAFPHMVTQIPVFVLLRELGLLNTFAALLLPGMASGYSIFLLKGFFDSLPRDLYESAQLDGAGEWTLFWHITMRLSTPILSVIALQAFSLAYANFMYALLICQDPKMWTLMVWLYQLQQRSGPGVVQASLLLAALPTLAVFLACQRVLLRGIVVPVEK
;
A
#
# COMPACT_ATOMS: atom_id res chain seq x y z
N MET A 1 19.18 -41.00 -19.79
CA MET A 1 19.79 -42.02 -18.87
C MET A 1 19.37 -41.65 -17.45
N PRO A 2 18.92 -42.61 -16.62
CA PRO A 2 18.66 -42.30 -15.21
C PRO A 2 19.99 -41.99 -14.51
N ILE A 3 20.07 -40.82 -13.89
CA ILE A 3 21.28 -40.34 -13.17
C ILE A 3 21.74 -41.31 -12.06
N LEU A 4 20.85 -42.20 -11.61
CA LEU A 4 21.13 -43.24 -10.61
C LEU A 4 20.71 -44.60 -11.13
N ALA A 5 21.62 -45.55 -11.08
CA ALA A 5 21.34 -46.95 -11.45
C ALA A 5 20.18 -47.50 -10.59
N LYS A 6 19.30 -48.31 -11.22
CA LYS A 6 18.17 -48.95 -10.50
C LYS A 6 18.64 -49.98 -9.47
N ILE A 7 19.80 -50.56 -9.67
CA ILE A 7 20.42 -51.59 -8.80
C ILE A 7 21.37 -50.89 -7.81
N GLY A 8 21.32 -51.24 -6.53
CA GLY A 8 22.20 -50.71 -5.48
C GLY A 8 21.71 -49.44 -4.77
N ARG A 9 20.44 -49.03 -4.95
CA ARG A 9 19.85 -47.86 -4.26
C ARG A 9 19.86 -47.94 -2.72
N LYS A 10 19.99 -49.13 -2.16
CA LYS A 10 20.02 -49.35 -0.71
C LYS A 10 21.43 -49.24 -0.12
N SER A 11 22.50 -49.15 -0.94
CA SER A 11 23.87 -49.01 -0.43
C SER A 11 24.06 -47.68 0.27
N TRP A 12 24.85 -47.65 1.33
CA TRP A 12 25.07 -46.46 2.17
C TRP A 12 25.62 -45.27 1.36
N GLY A 13 26.55 -45.52 0.44
CA GLY A 13 27.10 -44.48 -0.44
C GLY A 13 26.09 -43.92 -1.43
N THR A 14 25.10 -44.71 -1.87
CA THR A 14 24.02 -44.21 -2.74
C THR A 14 23.01 -43.38 -1.94
N ARG A 15 22.68 -43.80 -0.72
CA ARG A 15 21.82 -43.02 0.19
C ARG A 15 22.45 -41.69 0.55
N LEU A 16 23.76 -41.64 0.83
CA LEU A 16 24.48 -40.39 1.11
C LEU A 16 24.45 -39.44 -0.09
N ARG A 17 24.68 -39.94 -1.31
CA ARG A 17 24.61 -39.15 -2.54
C ARG A 17 23.19 -38.60 -2.78
N ILE A 18 22.17 -39.44 -2.60
CA ILE A 18 20.77 -39.00 -2.70
C ILE A 18 20.47 -37.97 -1.62
N GLY A 19 20.91 -38.19 -0.38
CA GLY A 19 20.76 -37.20 0.72
C GLY A 19 21.42 -35.87 0.38
N ALA A 20 22.65 -35.88 -0.11
CA ALA A 20 23.35 -34.66 -0.54
C ALA A 20 22.64 -33.93 -1.67
N MET A 21 22.09 -34.67 -2.65
CA MET A 21 21.28 -34.06 -3.73
C MET A 21 20.00 -33.39 -3.19
N TYR A 22 19.26 -34.09 -2.32
CA TYR A 22 18.07 -33.49 -1.70
C TYR A 22 18.41 -32.30 -0.80
N SER A 23 19.51 -32.37 -0.05
CA SER A 23 19.98 -31.24 0.76
C SER A 23 20.35 -30.03 -0.11
N ALA A 24 21.07 -30.25 -1.21
CA ALA A 24 21.41 -29.20 -2.15
C ALA A 24 20.16 -28.57 -2.78
N LEU A 25 19.18 -29.40 -3.18
CA LEU A 25 17.90 -28.92 -3.70
C LEU A 25 17.09 -28.15 -2.64
N ALA A 26 17.07 -28.64 -1.40
CA ALA A 26 16.37 -27.96 -0.29
C ALA A 26 17.02 -26.63 0.03
N ILE A 27 18.36 -26.55 0.09
CA ILE A 27 19.08 -25.26 0.31
C ILE A 27 18.81 -24.31 -0.84
N GLY A 28 18.85 -24.79 -2.09
CA GLY A 28 18.51 -23.95 -3.26
C GLY A 28 17.08 -23.44 -3.21
N ALA A 29 16.11 -24.30 -2.85
CA ALA A 29 14.71 -23.90 -2.70
C ALA A 29 14.52 -22.87 -1.56
N LEU A 30 15.16 -23.06 -0.41
CA LEU A 30 15.14 -22.11 0.70
C LEU A 30 15.76 -20.77 0.30
N ALA A 31 16.89 -20.78 -0.42
CA ALA A 31 17.52 -19.56 -0.92
C ALA A 31 16.62 -18.80 -1.90
N MET A 32 15.86 -19.50 -2.76
CA MET A 32 14.89 -18.87 -3.68
C MET A 32 13.63 -18.36 -2.97
N LEU A 33 13.18 -19.03 -1.91
CA LEU A 33 11.99 -18.63 -1.16
C LEU A 33 12.29 -17.52 -0.14
N TYR A 34 13.54 -17.34 0.27
CA TYR A 34 13.93 -16.36 1.27
C TYR A 34 13.57 -14.91 0.89
N PRO A 35 13.87 -14.40 -0.33
CA PRO A 35 13.44 -13.06 -0.72
C PRO A 35 11.92 -12.90 -0.72
N LEU A 36 11.17 -13.93 -1.15
CA LEU A 36 9.70 -13.90 -1.14
C LEU A 36 9.15 -13.82 0.29
N SER A 37 9.75 -14.58 1.22
CA SER A 37 9.35 -14.54 2.63
C SER A 37 9.66 -13.17 3.29
N LEU A 38 10.79 -12.53 2.92
CA LEU A 38 11.10 -11.16 3.34
C LEU A 38 10.10 -10.14 2.77
N MET A 39 9.70 -10.30 1.51
CA MET A 39 8.67 -9.45 0.91
C MET A 39 7.32 -9.63 1.61
N LEU A 40 6.96 -10.86 1.97
CA LEU A 40 5.72 -11.14 2.70
C LEU A 40 5.73 -10.52 4.10
N ALA A 41 6.83 -10.69 4.84
CA ALA A 41 7.01 -10.04 6.14
C ALA A 41 7.01 -8.51 6.00
N GLY A 42 7.74 -8.00 5.02
CA GLY A 42 7.88 -6.58 4.76
C GLY A 42 6.59 -5.91 4.28
N SER A 43 5.68 -6.66 3.63
CA SER A 43 4.39 -6.12 3.19
C SER A 43 3.49 -5.65 4.33
N THR A 44 3.76 -6.09 5.56
CA THR A 44 3.03 -5.67 6.77
C THR A 44 3.73 -4.53 7.50
N LYS A 45 4.93 -4.10 7.05
CA LYS A 45 5.74 -3.07 7.70
C LYS A 45 5.27 -1.65 7.36
N SER A 46 5.72 -0.74 8.19
CA SER A 46 5.62 0.71 8.07
C SER A 46 7.02 1.32 8.21
N ILE A 47 7.14 2.63 8.28
CA ILE A 47 8.44 3.29 8.40
C ILE A 47 9.15 2.93 9.73
N ALA A 48 8.41 2.82 10.84
CA ALA A 48 9.00 2.54 12.15
C ALA A 48 9.64 1.15 12.23
N ASP A 49 9.04 0.11 11.67
CA ASP A 49 9.59 -1.25 11.68
C ASP A 49 10.31 -1.66 10.38
N GLN A 50 10.60 -0.69 9.50
CA GLN A 50 11.26 -0.92 8.22
C GLN A 50 12.65 -1.57 8.37
N ARG A 51 13.40 -1.18 9.40
CA ARG A 51 14.78 -1.65 9.62
C ARG A 51 14.87 -3.07 10.17
N ASP A 52 13.77 -3.61 10.63
CA ASP A 52 13.70 -4.96 11.18
C ASP A 52 13.75 -6.02 10.07
N ASN A 53 14.89 -6.68 9.88
CA ASN A 53 15.04 -7.77 8.90
C ASN A 53 14.56 -9.11 9.47
N VAL A 54 13.37 -9.15 10.07
CA VAL A 54 12.77 -10.38 10.61
C VAL A 54 11.77 -10.98 9.63
N LEU A 55 11.78 -12.32 9.52
CA LEU A 55 10.85 -13.06 8.68
C LEU A 55 9.43 -13.09 9.24
N LEU A 56 9.30 -12.98 10.57
CA LEU A 56 8.01 -12.95 11.24
C LEU A 56 7.82 -11.57 11.86
N PRO A 57 6.81 -10.78 11.42
CA PRO A 57 6.56 -9.45 11.97
C PRO A 57 6.39 -9.46 13.49
N ARG A 58 7.11 -8.59 14.20
CA ARG A 58 7.08 -8.53 15.68
C ARG A 58 5.67 -8.32 16.24
N MET A 59 4.80 -7.60 15.53
CA MET A 59 3.40 -7.37 15.93
C MET A 59 2.56 -8.66 16.04
N LEU A 60 3.03 -9.79 15.48
CA LEU A 60 2.33 -11.07 15.59
C LEU A 60 2.65 -11.80 16.89
N ILE A 61 3.82 -11.56 17.48
CA ILE A 61 4.34 -12.26 18.65
C ILE A 61 4.45 -11.39 19.91
N SER A 62 4.42 -10.05 19.78
CA SER A 62 4.56 -9.11 20.90
C SER A 62 3.41 -8.12 20.91
N ASP A 63 2.69 -8.06 22.04
CA ASP A 63 1.62 -7.09 22.22
C ASP A 63 2.18 -5.65 22.34
N THR A 64 3.39 -5.46 22.86
CA THR A 64 4.06 -4.16 22.88
C THR A 64 4.37 -3.68 21.46
N ALA A 65 4.92 -4.55 20.62
CA ALA A 65 5.15 -4.19 19.21
C ALA A 65 3.85 -3.92 18.44
N LEU A 66 2.78 -4.66 18.74
CA LEU A 66 1.46 -4.40 18.17
C LEU A 66 0.89 -3.05 18.62
N TRP A 67 1.07 -2.69 19.90
CA TRP A 67 0.68 -1.41 20.46
C TRP A 67 1.40 -0.23 19.80
N GLN A 68 2.72 -0.32 19.71
CA GLN A 68 3.56 0.69 19.05
C GLN A 68 3.13 0.89 17.60
N LYS A 69 2.90 -0.20 16.88
CA LYS A 69 2.42 -0.15 15.49
C LYS A 69 1.00 0.38 15.36
N HIS A 70 0.13 0.11 16.34
CA HIS A 70 -1.21 0.68 16.37
C HIS A 70 -1.17 2.20 16.53
N LEU A 71 -0.36 2.72 17.46
CA LEU A 71 -0.19 4.15 17.65
C LEU A 71 0.45 4.83 16.43
N GLU A 72 1.47 4.22 15.85
CA GLU A 72 2.05 4.68 14.60
C GLU A 72 1.00 4.79 13.48
N ALA A 73 0.16 3.77 13.34
CA ALA A 73 -0.91 3.76 12.34
C ALA A 73 -2.00 4.81 12.62
N LEU A 74 -2.36 4.99 13.90
CA LEU A 74 -3.38 5.95 14.33
C LEU A 74 -2.93 7.39 14.06
N PHE A 75 -1.66 7.69 14.36
CA PHE A 75 -1.09 9.02 14.13
C PHE A 75 -0.39 9.15 12.77
N ASN A 76 -0.63 8.21 11.84
CA ASN A 76 -0.11 8.26 10.47
C ASN A 76 1.40 8.55 10.41
N GLU A 77 2.18 7.85 11.25
CA GLU A 77 3.63 7.95 11.36
C GLU A 77 4.14 9.32 11.89
N SER A 78 3.24 10.19 12.37
CA SER A 78 3.60 11.47 12.97
C SER A 78 3.75 11.33 14.49
N LEU A 79 5.00 11.25 14.96
CA LEU A 79 5.31 11.19 16.39
C LEU A 79 4.95 12.49 17.11
N ASP A 80 5.13 13.63 16.44
CA ASP A 80 4.78 14.94 17.00
C ASP A 80 3.27 15.03 17.26
N ALA A 81 2.45 14.55 16.33
CA ALA A 81 1.00 14.53 16.52
C ALA A 81 0.58 13.64 17.70
N LEU A 82 1.26 12.51 17.90
CA LEU A 82 1.06 11.65 19.06
C LEU A 82 1.46 12.37 20.36
N ASN A 83 2.65 12.96 20.39
CA ASN A 83 3.16 13.67 21.56
C ASN A 83 2.27 14.87 21.94
N ILE A 84 1.70 15.56 20.96
CA ILE A 84 0.72 16.63 21.20
C ILE A 84 -0.57 16.05 21.78
N ALA A 85 -1.14 15.01 21.16
CA ALA A 85 -2.43 14.46 21.55
C ALA A 85 -2.43 13.86 22.98
N PHE A 86 -1.33 13.24 23.37
CA PHE A 86 -1.17 12.61 24.69
C PHE A 86 -0.33 13.44 25.66
N ASP A 87 0.14 14.61 25.24
CA ASP A 87 1.03 15.51 25.99
C ASP A 87 2.25 14.79 26.55
N THR A 88 2.93 14.04 25.69
CA THR A 88 4.10 13.21 26.01
C THR A 88 5.33 13.68 25.24
N ASP A 89 6.51 13.15 25.56
CA ASP A 89 7.79 13.48 24.93
C ASP A 89 8.53 12.21 24.49
N TYR A 90 7.84 11.29 23.82
CA TYR A 90 8.47 10.08 23.30
C TYR A 90 9.42 10.42 22.15
N PRO A 91 10.65 9.89 22.14
CA PRO A 91 11.62 10.15 21.07
C PRO A 91 11.38 9.29 19.81
N SER A 92 10.62 8.19 19.93
CA SER A 92 10.26 7.31 18.82
C SER A 92 9.04 6.45 19.17
N PHE A 93 8.36 5.91 18.17
CA PHE A 93 7.25 4.96 18.40
C PHE A 93 7.72 3.69 19.13
N GLU A 94 8.95 3.24 18.88
CA GLU A 94 9.54 2.05 19.52
C GLU A 94 9.78 2.26 21.03
N SER A 95 9.95 3.49 21.47
CA SER A 95 10.16 3.82 22.89
C SER A 95 8.88 3.84 23.72
N ILE A 96 7.70 3.79 23.07
CA ILE A 96 6.41 3.87 23.75
C ILE A 96 6.11 2.53 24.42
N PRO A 97 6.08 2.45 25.76
CA PRO A 97 5.74 1.23 26.45
C PRO A 97 4.26 0.93 26.32
N LEU A 98 3.86 -0.35 26.32
CA LEU A 98 2.47 -0.70 26.60
C LEU A 98 2.28 -0.62 28.11
N PRO A 99 1.53 0.37 28.66
CA PRO A 99 1.40 0.52 30.09
C PRO A 99 0.71 -0.74 30.69
N ALA A 100 1.14 -1.20 31.86
CA ALA A 100 0.36 -2.22 32.58
C ALA A 100 -1.05 -1.69 32.92
N ALA A 101 -2.03 -2.58 33.06
CA ALA A 101 -3.44 -2.15 33.17
C ALA A 101 -3.66 -1.16 34.32
N ASP A 102 -2.99 -1.40 35.46
CA ASP A 102 -3.17 -0.61 36.70
C ASP A 102 -2.04 0.39 36.95
N ALA A 103 -0.98 0.39 36.14
CA ALA A 103 0.21 1.23 36.35
C ALA A 103 0.30 2.39 35.35
N ALA A 104 -0.65 2.54 34.42
CA ALA A 104 -0.67 3.69 33.52
C ALA A 104 -0.97 4.98 34.30
N PRO A 105 -0.29 6.11 34.04
CA PRO A 105 -0.70 7.38 34.60
C PRO A 105 -2.17 7.66 34.32
N GLY A 106 -2.96 7.93 35.35
CA GLY A 106 -4.40 8.15 35.24
C GLY A 106 -5.26 6.90 35.02
N ALA A 107 -4.73 5.68 35.18
CA ALA A 107 -5.52 4.43 35.01
C ALA A 107 -6.74 4.39 35.91
N ASN A 108 -6.67 4.89 37.13
CA ASN A 108 -7.77 5.01 38.07
C ASN A 108 -8.87 5.99 37.60
N LEU A 109 -8.58 6.88 36.68
CA LEU A 109 -9.53 7.84 36.11
C LEU A 109 -10.23 7.31 34.83
N VAL A 110 -9.80 6.19 34.26
CA VAL A 110 -10.37 5.66 33.02
C VAL A 110 -11.86 5.32 33.15
N PRO A 111 -12.36 4.74 34.26
CA PRO A 111 -13.80 4.53 34.42
C PRO A 111 -14.59 5.84 34.37
N LEU A 112 -14.13 6.88 35.07
CA LEU A 112 -14.74 8.21 35.08
C LEU A 112 -14.66 8.88 33.71
N TRP A 113 -13.55 8.68 33.00
CA TRP A 113 -13.39 9.17 31.63
C TRP A 113 -14.39 8.53 30.66
N ARG A 114 -14.65 7.24 30.78
CA ARG A 114 -15.68 6.56 29.99
C ARG A 114 -17.08 7.06 30.32
N GLU A 115 -17.37 7.34 31.59
CA GLU A 115 -18.62 7.94 32.00
C GLU A 115 -18.78 9.34 31.41
N PHE A 116 -17.74 10.19 31.47
CA PHE A 116 -17.73 11.51 30.85
C PHE A 116 -17.96 11.43 29.33
N LEU A 117 -17.27 10.55 28.61
CA LEU A 117 -17.49 10.36 27.17
C LEU A 117 -18.93 9.95 26.84
N ALA A 118 -19.56 9.14 27.68
CA ALA A 118 -20.94 8.69 27.51
C ALA A 118 -21.97 9.82 27.70
N THR A 119 -21.61 10.91 28.37
CA THR A 119 -22.52 12.08 28.54
C THR A 119 -22.74 12.85 27.22
N GLY A 120 -21.90 12.63 26.21
CA GLY A 120 -21.92 13.44 24.97
C GLY A 120 -21.48 14.89 25.16
N ALA A 121 -20.77 15.20 26.24
CA ALA A 121 -20.30 16.56 26.54
C ALA A 121 -19.24 17.09 25.56
N LEU A 122 -18.58 16.20 24.81
CA LEU A 122 -17.62 16.59 23.76
C LEU A 122 -18.33 16.91 22.45
N THR A 123 -17.95 18.03 21.85
CA THR A 123 -18.43 18.40 20.51
C THR A 123 -17.69 17.58 19.42
N PRO A 124 -18.27 17.43 18.23
CA PRO A 124 -17.59 16.73 17.13
C PRO A 124 -16.21 17.30 16.79
N GLU A 125 -16.00 18.60 16.97
CA GLU A 125 -14.74 19.29 16.75
C GLU A 125 -13.67 18.86 17.76
N SER A 126 -14.08 18.43 18.96
CA SER A 126 -13.19 17.93 20.01
C SER A 126 -12.65 16.55 19.72
N ILE A 127 -13.30 15.80 18.81
CA ILE A 127 -12.94 14.42 18.48
C ILE A 127 -12.14 14.40 17.18
N ALA A 128 -11.00 13.72 17.23
CA ALA A 128 -10.16 13.42 16.08
C ALA A 128 -10.06 11.91 15.86
N LEU A 129 -9.55 11.53 14.70
CA LEU A 129 -9.21 10.14 14.36
C LEU A 129 -7.68 10.00 14.25
N GLY A 130 -6.98 10.31 15.33
CA GLY A 130 -5.53 10.42 15.33
C GLY A 130 -5.06 11.54 14.39
N HIS A 131 -4.06 11.22 13.56
CA HIS A 131 -3.53 12.15 12.56
C HIS A 131 -3.89 11.68 11.14
N TYR A 132 -4.72 12.42 10.44
CA TYR A 132 -5.23 12.06 9.11
C TYR A 132 -4.83 13.05 8.01
N TRP A 133 -3.86 13.88 8.29
CA TRP A 133 -3.36 14.86 7.33
C TRP A 133 -2.50 14.22 6.25
N ALA A 134 -2.21 15.01 5.18
CA ALA A 134 -1.43 14.53 4.04
C ALA A 134 -0.18 13.78 4.52
N PRO A 135 0.02 12.56 4.05
CA PRO A 135 1.07 11.72 4.58
C PRO A 135 2.44 12.34 4.31
N GLN A 136 3.25 12.45 5.33
CA GLN A 136 4.66 12.65 5.14
C GLN A 136 5.25 11.36 4.56
N ALA A 137 6.14 11.50 3.58
CA ALA A 137 6.93 10.37 3.05
C ALA A 137 6.14 9.12 2.63
N GLY A 138 4.93 9.29 2.09
CA GLY A 138 4.19 8.18 1.48
C GLY A 138 3.34 7.33 2.44
N ALA A 139 3.17 7.73 3.70
CA ALA A 139 2.19 7.12 4.57
C ALA A 139 0.76 7.47 4.10
N PHE A 140 -0.12 6.48 4.04
CA PHE A 140 -1.51 6.70 3.64
C PHE A 140 -2.44 6.63 4.86
N PRO A 141 -3.14 7.72 5.21
CA PRO A 141 -4.02 7.75 6.38
C PRO A 141 -5.14 6.71 6.26
N VAL A 142 -5.16 5.77 7.20
CA VAL A 142 -6.20 4.71 7.24
C VAL A 142 -7.58 5.33 7.35
N GLN A 143 -7.72 6.36 8.17
CA GLN A 143 -9.01 7.02 8.42
C GLN A 143 -9.57 7.71 7.18
N LEU A 144 -8.70 8.30 6.33
CA LEU A 144 -9.12 8.87 5.06
C LEU A 144 -9.60 7.79 4.08
N ARG A 145 -8.94 6.62 4.06
CA ARG A 145 -9.39 5.47 3.27
C ARG A 145 -10.76 4.98 3.72
N GLU A 146 -10.96 4.82 5.03
CA GLU A 146 -12.24 4.36 5.59
C GLU A 146 -13.35 5.39 5.36
N PHE A 147 -13.06 6.67 5.47
CA PHE A 147 -14.02 7.72 5.14
C PHE A 147 -14.43 7.69 3.65
N ARG A 148 -13.48 7.53 2.74
CA ARG A 148 -13.79 7.35 1.32
C ARG A 148 -14.65 6.10 1.06
N ARG A 149 -14.40 5.02 1.80
CA ARG A 149 -15.23 3.81 1.75
C ARG A 149 -16.65 4.09 2.27
N HIS A 150 -16.78 4.78 3.39
CA HIS A 150 -18.05 5.21 3.95
C HIS A 150 -18.87 6.01 2.93
N LEU A 151 -18.25 7.01 2.30
CA LEU A 151 -18.90 7.82 1.28
C LEU A 151 -19.34 6.98 0.06
N ARG A 152 -18.51 6.06 -0.40
CA ARG A 152 -18.88 5.13 -1.49
C ARG A 152 -20.07 4.26 -1.14
N THR A 153 -20.11 3.75 0.07
CA THR A 153 -21.23 2.92 0.54
C THR A 153 -22.51 3.74 0.64
N LYS A 154 -22.43 4.97 1.13
CA LYS A 154 -23.59 5.85 1.35
C LYS A 154 -24.15 6.42 0.05
N PHE A 155 -23.30 6.91 -0.84
CA PHE A 155 -23.72 7.61 -2.06
C PHE A 155 -23.71 6.74 -3.31
N GLY A 156 -22.98 5.64 -3.33
CA GLY A 156 -22.86 4.69 -4.45
C GLY A 156 -22.01 5.20 -5.61
N GLY A 157 -22.24 6.41 -6.10
CA GLY A 157 -21.55 7.03 -7.22
C GLY A 157 -20.97 8.40 -6.89
N LEU A 158 -19.90 8.79 -7.59
CA LEU A 158 -19.22 10.08 -7.38
C LEU A 158 -20.11 11.25 -7.80
N ASP A 159 -20.85 11.12 -8.91
CA ASP A 159 -21.76 12.14 -9.41
C ASP A 159 -22.86 12.44 -8.38
N LYS A 160 -23.40 11.39 -7.75
CA LYS A 160 -24.42 11.54 -6.71
C LYS A 160 -23.85 12.18 -5.44
N LEU A 161 -22.62 11.82 -5.07
CA LEU A 161 -21.91 12.47 -3.97
C LEU A 161 -21.73 13.97 -4.25
N ASN A 162 -21.19 14.32 -5.43
CA ASN A 162 -20.96 15.72 -5.82
C ASN A 162 -22.25 16.54 -5.82
N ALA A 163 -23.34 15.98 -6.38
CA ALA A 163 -24.64 16.63 -6.40
C ALA A 163 -25.23 16.84 -5.00
N THR A 164 -25.03 15.89 -4.08
CA THR A 164 -25.60 15.95 -2.72
C THR A 164 -24.80 16.85 -1.80
N LEU A 165 -23.46 16.80 -1.88
CA LEU A 165 -22.57 17.55 -0.99
C LEU A 165 -22.11 18.89 -1.59
N GLY A 166 -22.52 19.22 -2.82
CA GLY A 166 -22.11 20.46 -3.48
C GLY A 166 -20.60 20.49 -3.81
N THR A 167 -20.03 19.34 -4.17
CA THR A 167 -18.60 19.19 -4.49
C THR A 167 -18.40 18.89 -5.98
N ASP A 168 -17.17 18.98 -6.47
CA ASP A 168 -16.81 18.76 -7.88
C ASP A 168 -15.64 17.75 -8.04
N PHE A 169 -15.56 16.76 -7.17
CA PHE A 169 -14.50 15.77 -7.24
C PHE A 169 -14.51 15.02 -8.58
N ALA A 170 -13.36 15.01 -9.27
CA ALA A 170 -13.18 14.28 -10.53
C ALA A 170 -13.00 12.77 -10.34
N ALA A 171 -12.58 12.32 -9.15
CA ALA A 171 -12.34 10.91 -8.83
C ALA A 171 -12.40 10.69 -7.31
N TRP A 172 -12.65 9.44 -6.90
CA TRP A 172 -12.69 9.07 -5.48
C TRP A 172 -11.38 9.35 -4.72
N TYR A 173 -10.25 9.28 -5.38
CA TYR A 173 -8.97 9.62 -4.76
C TYR A 173 -8.77 11.12 -4.52
N ALA A 174 -9.52 11.97 -5.24
CA ALA A 174 -9.51 13.41 -5.04
C ALA A 174 -10.34 13.84 -3.83
N VAL A 175 -11.18 12.96 -3.30
CA VAL A 175 -11.92 13.24 -2.06
C VAL A 175 -10.92 13.40 -0.92
N PHE A 176 -10.81 14.61 -0.45
CA PHE A 176 -9.88 15.02 0.59
C PHE A 176 -10.62 15.86 1.63
N ILE A 177 -10.27 15.67 2.89
CA ILE A 177 -10.77 16.49 3.97
C ILE A 177 -9.70 17.53 4.26
N GLN A 178 -10.09 18.79 4.21
CA GLN A 178 -9.20 19.84 4.70
C GLN A 178 -8.90 19.58 6.18
N PRO A 179 -7.66 19.88 6.63
CA PRO A 179 -7.35 19.82 8.04
C PRO A 179 -8.38 20.61 8.81
N PRO A 180 -8.81 20.09 9.97
CA PRO A 180 -9.79 20.79 10.76
C PRO A 180 -9.32 22.20 11.09
N ALA A 181 -10.17 23.17 10.86
CA ALA A 181 -9.84 24.58 11.07
C ALA A 181 -9.49 24.91 12.54
N TYR A 182 -9.87 24.03 13.47
CA TYR A 182 -9.49 24.14 14.89
C TYR A 182 -7.99 23.90 15.17
N LEU A 183 -7.24 23.43 14.18
CA LEU A 183 -5.77 23.31 14.26
C LEU A 183 -5.06 24.59 13.81
N PHE A 184 -5.78 25.56 13.23
CA PHE A 184 -5.19 26.78 12.69
C PHE A 184 -5.73 28.02 13.39
N PRO A 185 -4.84 28.89 13.88
CA PRO A 185 -5.25 30.19 14.39
C PRO A 185 -5.94 30.99 13.28
N HIS A 186 -6.88 31.81 13.67
CA HIS A 186 -7.64 32.72 12.78
C HIS A 186 -8.52 32.05 11.70
N THR A 187 -8.71 30.74 11.72
CA THR A 187 -9.55 30.03 10.75
C THR A 187 -10.86 29.63 11.42
N VAL A 188 -11.97 30.09 10.86
CA VAL A 188 -13.29 29.61 11.26
C VAL A 188 -13.61 28.37 10.42
N PRO A 189 -14.04 27.25 11.03
CA PRO A 189 -14.45 26.07 10.29
C PRO A 189 -15.55 26.42 9.28
N ALA A 190 -15.31 26.12 7.99
CA ALA A 190 -16.37 26.23 7.01
C ALA A 190 -17.39 25.11 7.26
N ALA A 191 -18.63 25.47 7.55
CA ALA A 191 -19.74 24.53 7.67
C ALA A 191 -20.13 24.00 6.29
N THR A 192 -19.33 23.08 5.75
CA THR A 192 -19.62 22.41 4.48
C THR A 192 -20.36 21.11 4.72
N PRO A 193 -21.25 20.66 3.80
CA PRO A 193 -21.90 19.37 3.92
C PRO A 193 -20.90 18.20 4.04
N LEU A 194 -19.74 18.28 3.39
CA LEU A 194 -18.66 17.29 3.50
C LEU A 194 -18.05 17.28 4.91
N ALA A 195 -17.88 18.43 5.55
CA ALA A 195 -17.38 18.53 6.92
C ALA A 195 -18.38 17.90 7.92
N ALA A 196 -19.67 18.21 7.77
CA ALA A 196 -20.73 17.59 8.59
C ALA A 196 -20.77 16.04 8.42
N GLU A 197 -20.57 15.56 7.19
CA GLU A 197 -20.49 14.12 6.92
C GLU A 197 -19.27 13.49 7.59
N PHE A 198 -18.15 14.20 7.60
CA PHE A 198 -16.95 13.73 8.28
C PHE A 198 -17.10 13.73 9.81
N ASP A 199 -17.77 14.74 10.37
CA ASP A 199 -18.08 14.78 11.80
C ASP A 199 -18.97 13.62 12.21
N SER A 200 -20.00 13.31 11.42
CA SER A 200 -20.81 12.10 11.61
C SER A 200 -19.98 10.82 11.52
N PHE A 201 -19.06 10.74 10.57
CA PHE A 201 -18.16 9.59 10.44
C PHE A 201 -17.25 9.43 11.66
N LYS A 202 -16.66 10.53 12.18
CA LYS A 202 -15.80 10.51 13.38
C LYS A 202 -16.54 9.95 14.60
N LEU A 203 -17.76 10.39 14.83
CA LEU A 203 -18.59 9.95 15.96
C LEU A 203 -18.94 8.47 15.89
N ASN A 204 -19.08 7.91 14.69
CA ASN A 204 -19.39 6.50 14.45
C ASN A 204 -18.15 5.62 14.22
N ALA A 205 -16.95 6.19 14.27
CA ALA A 205 -15.71 5.42 14.12
C ALA A 205 -15.48 4.49 15.32
N PRO A 206 -14.74 3.39 15.13
CA PRO A 206 -14.39 2.51 16.23
C PRO A 206 -13.69 3.27 17.37
N PRO A 207 -14.01 3.02 18.65
CA PRO A 207 -13.46 3.78 19.78
C PRO A 207 -11.94 3.80 19.85
N TRP A 208 -11.26 2.73 19.41
CA TRP A 208 -9.79 2.66 19.36
C TRP A 208 -9.15 3.50 18.26
N CYS A 209 -9.96 4.10 17.38
CA CYS A 209 -9.51 5.06 16.37
C CYS A 209 -9.78 6.50 16.77
N GLN A 210 -10.64 6.74 17.76
CA GLN A 210 -11.00 8.09 18.21
C GLN A 210 -9.97 8.61 19.21
N THR A 211 -9.57 9.86 19.07
CA THR A 211 -8.74 10.61 20.01
C THR A 211 -9.45 11.91 20.35
N VAL A 212 -9.16 12.47 21.52
CA VAL A 212 -9.68 13.78 21.90
C VAL A 212 -8.56 14.81 21.72
N LEU A 213 -8.85 15.93 21.12
CA LEU A 213 -7.88 17.01 20.93
C LEU A 213 -7.45 17.57 22.28
N SER A 214 -6.17 17.92 22.39
CA SER A 214 -5.58 18.49 23.59
C SER A 214 -5.02 19.88 23.32
N PRO A 215 -5.81 20.97 23.50
CA PRO A 215 -5.29 22.33 23.50
C PRO A 215 -4.14 22.55 24.48
N ALA A 216 -4.11 21.86 25.61
CA ALA A 216 -2.95 21.88 26.52
C ALA A 216 -1.70 21.30 25.83
N GLY A 217 -1.82 20.20 25.10
CA GLY A 217 -0.72 19.65 24.30
C GLY A 217 -0.24 20.65 23.21
N PHE A 218 -1.13 21.37 22.56
CA PHE A 218 -0.75 22.46 21.64
C PHE A 218 0.02 23.57 22.38
N PHE A 219 -0.48 23.99 23.53
CA PHE A 219 0.20 25.01 24.34
C PHE A 219 1.62 24.58 24.69
N HIS A 220 1.80 23.39 25.23
CA HIS A 220 3.11 22.87 25.67
C HIS A 220 4.07 22.64 24.51
N LYS A 221 3.62 21.96 23.44
CA LYS A 221 4.52 21.46 22.38
C LYS A 221 4.71 22.46 21.23
N LEU A 222 3.65 23.19 20.84
CA LEU A 222 3.72 24.07 19.68
C LEU A 222 3.90 25.55 20.05
N TYR A 223 3.60 25.93 21.30
CA TYR A 223 3.77 27.33 21.73
C TYR A 223 4.94 27.49 22.71
N LEU A 224 4.92 26.84 23.88
CA LEU A 224 5.94 27.07 24.90
C LEU A 224 7.32 26.54 24.50
N LYS A 225 7.43 25.31 24.01
CA LYS A 225 8.72 24.73 23.61
C LYS A 225 9.45 25.53 22.53
N PRO A 226 8.81 25.94 21.43
CA PRO A 226 9.48 26.78 20.42
C PRO A 226 9.88 28.16 20.95
N ARG A 227 9.11 28.72 21.89
CA ARG A 227 9.34 30.06 22.44
C ARG A 227 10.50 30.09 23.42
N TYR A 228 10.60 29.09 24.28
CA TYR A 228 11.62 29.09 25.34
C TYR A 228 12.79 28.14 25.04
N SER A 229 12.57 26.88 24.92
CA SER A 229 13.54 25.83 24.53
C SER A 229 12.86 24.45 24.62
N ALA A 230 13.49 23.43 24.04
CA ALA A 230 13.10 22.04 24.31
C ALA A 230 13.33 21.65 25.80
N ASP A 231 14.27 22.30 26.50
CA ASP A 231 14.56 22.09 27.92
C ASP A 231 13.69 23.01 28.79
N ILE A 232 12.95 22.41 29.72
CA ILE A 232 12.10 23.11 30.70
C ILE A 232 12.87 24.12 31.57
N ALA A 233 14.19 23.94 31.74
CA ALA A 233 15.02 24.83 32.52
C ALA A 233 14.97 26.28 32.03
N ALA A 234 14.86 26.50 30.72
CA ALA A 234 14.75 27.84 30.12
C ALA A 234 13.44 28.54 30.51
N TYR A 235 12.30 27.79 30.47
CA TYR A 235 10.99 28.28 30.92
C TYR A 235 11.03 28.60 32.42
N ASN A 236 11.55 27.68 33.25
CA ASN A 236 11.65 27.87 34.71
C ASN A 236 12.48 29.08 35.06
N ALA A 237 13.61 29.32 34.37
CA ALA A 237 14.45 30.48 34.58
C ALA A 237 13.73 31.80 34.23
N ALA A 238 12.94 31.82 33.14
CA ALA A 238 12.22 33.00 32.72
C ALA A 238 11.03 33.35 33.64
N HIS A 239 10.36 32.32 34.19
CA HIS A 239 9.14 32.50 35.00
C HIS A 239 9.36 32.37 36.52
N GLY A 240 10.58 32.03 36.96
CA GLY A 240 10.87 31.81 38.38
C GLY A 240 10.14 30.58 38.96
N THR A 241 9.94 29.54 38.14
CA THR A 241 9.20 28.32 38.50
C THR A 241 10.14 27.11 38.59
N ALA A 242 9.62 25.96 39.01
CA ALA A 242 10.38 24.72 39.16
C ALA A 242 9.59 23.50 38.64
N TYR A 243 8.93 23.61 37.49
CA TYR A 243 8.22 22.50 36.86
C TYR A 243 9.23 21.43 36.41
N ALA A 244 8.84 20.15 36.51
CA ALA A 244 9.67 19.03 36.07
C ALA A 244 9.59 18.83 34.56
N ALA A 245 8.42 19.11 33.96
CA ALA A 245 8.17 19.00 32.53
C ALA A 245 7.19 20.09 32.05
N TYR A 246 7.14 20.33 30.72
CA TYR A 246 6.18 21.25 30.14
C TYR A 246 4.73 20.81 30.38
N ALA A 247 4.46 19.52 30.43
CA ALA A 247 3.14 18.96 30.72
C ALA A 247 2.63 19.30 32.14
N ASP A 248 3.50 19.71 33.05
CA ASP A 248 3.13 20.14 34.42
C ASP A 248 2.68 21.61 34.48
N ILE A 249 2.87 22.38 33.41
CA ILE A 249 2.47 23.78 33.33
C ILE A 249 0.96 23.85 33.09
N PRO A 250 0.15 24.43 34.01
CA PRO A 250 -1.29 24.48 33.80
C PRO A 250 -1.66 25.45 32.67
N LEU A 251 -2.63 25.06 31.85
CA LEU A 251 -3.33 25.97 30.95
C LEU A 251 -4.65 26.40 31.64
N PRO A 252 -4.69 27.59 32.28
CA PRO A 252 -5.87 28.01 33.03
C PRO A 252 -7.06 28.32 32.10
N HIS A 253 -8.26 28.08 32.62
CA HIS A 253 -9.52 28.34 31.93
C HIS A 253 -9.70 29.82 31.52
N THR A 254 -9.30 30.73 32.38
CA THR A 254 -9.28 32.20 32.13
C THR A 254 -7.87 32.74 32.33
N CYS A 255 -7.60 33.92 31.77
CA CYS A 255 -6.33 34.59 32.02
C CYS A 255 -6.12 34.78 33.52
N PRO A 256 -5.02 34.24 34.10
CA PRO A 256 -4.80 34.26 35.54
C PRO A 256 -4.39 35.66 36.00
N ALA A 257 -5.33 36.44 36.57
CA ALA A 257 -5.11 37.83 36.94
C ALA A 257 -4.01 38.03 37.98
N ASP A 258 -3.84 37.05 38.87
CA ASP A 258 -2.84 37.08 39.98
C ASP A 258 -1.49 36.47 39.61
N ALA A 259 -1.35 35.98 38.37
CA ALA A 259 -0.07 35.40 37.92
C ALA A 259 0.94 36.48 37.47
N PRO A 260 2.26 36.17 37.44
CA PRO A 260 3.25 37.07 36.88
C PRO A 260 2.92 37.56 35.49
N PRO A 261 3.28 38.81 35.12
CA PRO A 261 2.92 39.36 33.79
C PRO A 261 3.29 38.49 32.60
N LEU A 262 4.46 37.82 32.66
CA LEU A 262 4.91 36.93 31.58
C LEU A 262 3.98 35.72 31.38
N VAL A 263 3.45 35.15 32.48
CA VAL A 263 2.47 34.05 32.41
C VAL A 263 1.15 34.54 31.78
N GLN A 264 0.72 35.76 32.12
CA GLN A 264 -0.46 36.35 31.51
C GLN A 264 -0.26 36.64 30.03
N ASP A 265 0.94 37.12 29.66
CA ASP A 265 1.28 37.41 28.26
C ASP A 265 1.36 36.12 27.44
N ASP A 266 1.95 35.04 27.97
CA ASP A 266 1.95 33.74 27.31
C ASP A 266 0.53 33.19 27.10
N TRP A 267 -0.35 33.31 28.10
CA TRP A 267 -1.73 32.87 27.98
C TRP A 267 -2.48 33.70 26.92
N ARG A 268 -2.34 35.02 26.91
CA ARG A 268 -2.98 35.90 25.92
C ARG A 268 -2.46 35.68 24.52
N ASP A 269 -1.15 35.58 24.37
CA ASP A 269 -0.50 35.37 23.09
C ASP A 269 -0.90 34.00 22.50
N PHE A 270 -0.90 32.94 23.29
CA PHE A 270 -1.36 31.62 22.88
C PHE A 270 -2.83 31.64 22.44
N THR A 271 -3.73 32.16 23.26
CA THR A 271 -5.16 32.14 23.01
C THR A 271 -5.58 33.03 21.85
N GLN A 272 -4.87 34.14 21.61
CA GLN A 272 -5.17 35.08 20.54
C GLN A 272 -4.51 34.76 19.22
N HIS A 273 -3.30 34.17 19.22
CA HIS A 273 -2.49 34.03 18.02
C HIS A 273 -2.18 32.57 17.63
N SER A 274 -2.30 31.62 18.55
CA SER A 274 -1.93 30.23 18.31
C SER A 274 -3.09 29.24 18.41
N LEU A 275 -4.13 29.58 19.18
CA LEU A 275 -5.31 28.73 19.36
C LEU A 275 -6.42 29.10 18.37
N ALA A 276 -7.15 28.11 17.87
CA ALA A 276 -8.32 28.37 17.03
C ALA A 276 -9.43 29.09 17.81
N PRO A 277 -10.11 30.09 17.21
CA PRO A 277 -11.11 30.92 17.90
C PRO A 277 -12.27 30.14 18.52
N LEU A 278 -12.58 28.95 17.97
CA LEU A 278 -13.69 28.13 18.48
C LEU A 278 -13.46 27.62 19.92
N TRP A 279 -12.20 27.60 20.40
CA TRP A 279 -11.86 27.17 21.75
C TRP A 279 -11.90 28.32 22.78
N LEU A 280 -12.19 29.53 22.36
CA LEU A 280 -12.27 30.70 23.21
C LEU A 280 -13.70 31.30 23.16
N MET A 281 -14.45 31.15 24.24
CA MET A 281 -15.80 31.69 24.38
C MET A 281 -15.84 32.70 25.53
N ASP A 282 -16.30 33.91 25.25
CA ASP A 282 -16.44 34.98 26.25
C ASP A 282 -15.18 35.27 27.08
N GLY A 283 -14.00 35.13 26.45
CA GLY A 283 -12.72 35.34 27.14
C GLY A 283 -12.25 34.17 28.01
N ALA A 284 -12.96 33.05 27.98
CA ALA A 284 -12.62 31.79 28.68
C ALA A 284 -12.40 30.66 27.70
N LEU A 285 -11.53 29.71 28.05
CA LEU A 285 -11.30 28.52 27.26
C LEU A 285 -12.47 27.53 27.42
N ASP A 286 -13.05 27.09 26.30
CA ASP A 286 -14.02 26.01 26.23
C ASP A 286 -13.41 24.82 25.47
N THR A 287 -12.54 24.09 26.16
CA THR A 287 -11.75 22.99 25.63
C THR A 287 -12.21 21.64 26.18
N PRO A 288 -11.83 20.50 25.56
CA PRO A 288 -12.11 19.20 26.15
C PRO A 288 -11.59 19.06 27.58
N GLU A 289 -10.42 19.63 27.89
CA GLU A 289 -9.87 19.60 29.23
C GLU A 289 -10.73 20.39 30.22
N THR A 290 -11.17 21.60 29.85
CA THR A 290 -12.01 22.41 30.73
C THR A 290 -13.36 21.75 30.99
N ARG A 291 -13.96 21.16 29.96
CA ARG A 291 -15.22 20.38 30.08
C ARG A 291 -15.05 19.15 30.95
N TRP A 292 -13.92 18.43 30.86
CA TRP A 292 -13.57 17.31 31.73
C TRP A 292 -13.43 17.76 33.17
N HIS A 293 -12.70 18.85 33.44
CA HIS A 293 -12.49 19.38 34.77
C HIS A 293 -13.80 19.85 35.41
N ASP A 294 -14.65 20.56 34.66
CA ASP A 294 -15.96 21.00 35.11
C ASP A 294 -16.90 19.84 35.43
N TRP A 295 -16.87 18.81 34.62
CA TRP A 295 -17.64 17.60 34.86
C TRP A 295 -17.18 16.87 36.12
N LEU A 296 -15.86 16.71 36.31
CA LEU A 296 -15.31 16.13 37.54
C LEU A 296 -15.69 16.95 38.78
N ALA A 297 -15.56 18.25 38.70
CA ALA A 297 -15.87 19.13 39.82
C ALA A 297 -17.33 19.04 40.25
N ARG A 298 -18.26 18.83 39.30
CA ARG A 298 -19.70 18.70 39.56
C ARG A 298 -20.10 17.30 40.04
N THR A 299 -19.51 16.26 39.44
CA THR A 299 -20.01 14.88 39.60
C THR A 299 -19.17 14.09 40.62
N HIS A 300 -17.86 14.35 40.64
CA HIS A 300 -16.88 13.62 41.47
C HIS A 300 -15.90 14.57 42.19
N PRO A 301 -16.37 15.53 43.00
CA PRO A 301 -15.51 16.54 43.62
C PRO A 301 -14.43 15.95 44.54
N SER A 302 -14.63 14.73 45.05
CA SER A 302 -13.65 14.02 45.88
C SER A 302 -12.38 13.57 45.13
N VAL A 303 -12.41 13.57 43.82
CA VAL A 303 -11.26 13.21 42.99
C VAL A 303 -10.28 14.39 42.88
N ILE A 304 -10.76 15.61 43.04
CA ILE A 304 -9.94 16.82 42.99
C ILE A 304 -9.48 17.15 44.41
N ALA A 305 -8.19 16.97 44.67
CA ALA A 305 -7.65 17.31 46.00
C ALA A 305 -7.76 18.83 46.25
N PRO A 306 -8.12 19.26 47.48
CA PRO A 306 -8.18 20.67 47.82
C PRO A 306 -6.87 21.39 47.52
N GLY A 307 -6.93 22.43 46.68
CA GLY A 307 -5.75 23.23 46.32
C GLY A 307 -4.87 22.64 45.19
N SER A 308 -5.25 21.49 44.60
CA SER A 308 -4.58 20.94 43.42
C SER A 308 -5.31 21.30 42.15
N SER A 309 -4.58 21.33 41.02
CA SER A 309 -5.20 21.38 39.69
C SER A 309 -5.98 20.09 39.42
N ALA A 310 -7.06 20.20 38.64
CA ALA A 310 -7.82 19.03 38.22
C ALA A 310 -6.92 18.06 37.42
N PRO A 311 -7.15 16.73 37.57
CA PRO A 311 -6.29 15.75 36.91
C PRO A 311 -6.42 15.80 35.40
N PRO A 312 -5.33 15.58 34.63
CA PRO A 312 -5.37 15.61 33.18
C PRO A 312 -6.27 14.50 32.62
N MET A 313 -6.69 14.66 31.36
CA MET A 313 -7.46 13.65 30.63
C MET A 313 -6.66 12.34 30.53
N PRO A 314 -7.17 11.19 30.96
CA PRO A 314 -6.43 9.93 30.97
C PRO A 314 -6.43 9.24 29.59
N GLN A 315 -6.17 9.99 28.51
CA GLN A 315 -6.33 9.51 27.14
C GLN A 315 -5.43 8.31 26.82
N LEU A 316 -4.13 8.38 27.16
CA LEU A 316 -3.19 7.30 26.87
C LEU A 316 -3.57 6.00 27.60
N ALA A 317 -3.97 6.11 28.90
CA ALA A 317 -4.43 4.96 29.66
C ALA A 317 -5.72 4.35 29.10
N HIS A 318 -6.66 5.20 28.67
CA HIS A 318 -7.90 4.77 28.02
C HIS A 318 -7.60 4.07 26.68
N HIS A 319 -6.73 4.62 25.85
CA HIS A 319 -6.31 3.97 24.61
C HIS A 319 -5.61 2.64 24.84
N ALA A 320 -4.76 2.53 25.85
CA ALA A 320 -4.13 1.26 26.21
C ALA A 320 -5.16 0.20 26.64
N GLN A 321 -6.22 0.61 27.32
CA GLN A 321 -7.31 -0.30 27.65
C GLN A 321 -8.13 -0.72 26.42
N LEU A 322 -8.54 0.22 25.56
CA LEU A 322 -9.22 -0.07 24.30
C LEU A 322 -8.39 -0.99 23.39
N PHE A 323 -7.08 -0.78 23.34
CA PHE A 323 -6.17 -1.65 22.61
C PHE A 323 -6.25 -3.10 23.10
N ARG A 324 -6.25 -3.33 24.43
CA ARG A 324 -6.35 -4.69 24.99
C ARG A 324 -7.69 -5.34 24.68
N GLU A 325 -8.78 -4.58 24.79
CA GLU A 325 -10.14 -5.04 24.50
C GLU A 325 -10.32 -5.43 23.02
N HIS A 326 -9.65 -4.69 22.11
CA HIS A 326 -9.82 -4.85 20.66
C HIS A 326 -8.58 -5.37 19.93
N ARG A 327 -7.62 -5.96 20.65
CA ARG A 327 -6.33 -6.43 20.13
C ARG A 327 -6.42 -7.27 18.84
N ALA A 328 -7.39 -8.18 18.76
CA ALA A 328 -7.55 -9.05 17.60
C ALA A 328 -7.99 -8.27 16.35
N ALA A 329 -8.91 -7.32 16.50
CA ALA A 329 -9.38 -6.47 15.39
C ALA A 329 -8.26 -5.55 14.88
N ILE A 330 -7.50 -4.95 15.80
CA ILE A 330 -6.35 -4.09 15.48
C ILE A 330 -5.28 -4.89 14.73
N ARG A 331 -4.94 -6.10 15.20
CA ARG A 331 -3.98 -6.98 14.52
C ARG A 331 -4.43 -7.34 13.12
N HIS A 332 -5.70 -7.70 12.94
CA HIS A 332 -6.27 -7.99 11.63
C HIS A 332 -6.22 -6.77 10.70
N GLU A 333 -6.56 -5.58 11.20
CA GLU A 333 -6.48 -4.35 10.40
C GLU A 333 -5.05 -4.08 9.92
N LEU A 334 -4.06 -4.14 10.82
CA LEU A 334 -2.67 -3.87 10.51
C LEU A 334 -2.06 -4.90 9.54
N LEU A 335 -2.46 -6.18 9.61
CA LEU A 335 -2.03 -7.21 8.67
C LEU A 335 -2.49 -6.92 7.24
N TRP A 336 -3.73 -6.44 7.07
CA TRP A 336 -4.33 -6.22 5.77
C TRP A 336 -4.26 -4.78 5.28
N ARG A 337 -3.79 -3.84 6.11
CA ARG A 337 -3.75 -2.41 5.82
C ARG A 337 -3.13 -2.10 4.46
N ASN A 338 -1.90 -2.55 4.23
CA ASN A 338 -1.14 -2.25 3.02
C ASN A 338 -1.76 -2.91 1.78
N TYR A 339 -2.24 -4.15 1.91
CA TYR A 339 -2.94 -4.85 0.83
C TYR A 339 -4.24 -4.14 0.45
N ARG A 340 -5.04 -3.70 1.43
CA ARG A 340 -6.26 -2.92 1.18
C ARG A 340 -5.95 -1.60 0.49
N THR A 341 -4.88 -0.91 0.90
CA THR A 341 -4.44 0.32 0.25
C THR A 341 -4.09 0.10 -1.22
N VAL A 342 -3.35 -0.96 -1.53
CA VAL A 342 -3.00 -1.32 -2.91
C VAL A 342 -4.24 -1.71 -3.71
N LEU A 343 -5.12 -2.54 -3.16
CA LEU A 343 -6.34 -2.98 -3.83
C LEU A 343 -7.28 -1.80 -4.12
N ASP A 344 -7.50 -0.93 -3.14
CA ASP A 344 -8.31 0.28 -3.33
C ASP A 344 -7.71 1.17 -4.44
N TYR A 345 -6.38 1.31 -4.46
CA TYR A 345 -5.71 2.06 -5.50
C TYR A 345 -5.90 1.44 -6.89
N ILE A 346 -5.66 0.14 -7.04
CA ILE A 346 -5.76 -0.56 -8.32
C ILE A 346 -7.20 -0.56 -8.85
N LEU A 347 -8.20 -0.76 -7.96
CA LEU A 347 -9.60 -0.90 -8.36
C LEU A 347 -10.28 0.44 -8.66
N PHE A 348 -9.86 1.53 -7.99
CA PHE A 348 -10.62 2.79 -8.03
C PHE A 348 -9.89 3.97 -8.68
N HIS A 349 -8.59 3.84 -9.02
CA HIS A 349 -7.83 4.96 -9.61
C HIS A 349 -7.81 4.98 -11.13
N GLY A 350 -8.14 3.86 -11.80
CA GLY A 350 -8.11 3.83 -13.25
C GLY A 350 -8.46 2.49 -13.87
N ARG A 351 -8.18 2.35 -15.17
CA ARG A 351 -8.47 1.15 -15.95
C ARG A 351 -7.29 0.17 -16.05
N GLY A 352 -6.33 0.24 -15.13
CA GLY A 352 -5.07 -0.50 -15.21
C GLY A 352 -5.24 -2.01 -15.36
N ILE A 353 -6.17 -2.63 -14.63
CA ILE A 353 -6.48 -4.07 -14.76
C ILE A 353 -7.03 -4.37 -16.14
N LEU A 354 -8.03 -3.60 -16.60
CA LEU A 354 -8.66 -3.80 -17.91
C LEU A 354 -7.64 -3.64 -19.05
N ASN A 355 -6.87 -2.56 -19.02
CA ASN A 355 -5.84 -2.29 -20.03
C ASN A 355 -4.80 -3.41 -20.09
N THR A 356 -4.33 -3.89 -18.94
CA THR A 356 -3.38 -5.00 -18.87
C THR A 356 -3.97 -6.29 -19.39
N THR A 357 -5.22 -6.59 -19.04
CA THR A 357 -5.91 -7.79 -19.53
C THR A 357 -6.05 -7.76 -21.05
N ILE A 358 -6.50 -6.63 -21.61
CA ILE A 358 -6.61 -6.46 -23.08
C ILE A 358 -5.23 -6.58 -23.74
N TYR A 359 -4.22 -5.89 -23.19
CA TYR A 359 -2.87 -5.92 -23.74
C TYR A 359 -2.29 -7.33 -23.73
N CYS A 360 -2.34 -8.05 -22.61
CA CYS A 360 -1.83 -9.41 -22.49
C CYS A 360 -2.59 -10.39 -23.41
N ALA A 361 -3.92 -10.29 -23.48
CA ALA A 361 -4.73 -11.14 -24.35
C ALA A 361 -4.38 -10.94 -25.82
N LEU A 362 -4.28 -9.69 -26.27
CA LEU A 362 -3.91 -9.36 -27.64
C LEU A 362 -2.46 -9.73 -27.95
N ALA A 363 -1.53 -9.56 -27.02
CA ALA A 363 -0.13 -9.97 -27.18
C ALA A 363 0.00 -11.49 -27.38
N VAL A 364 -0.72 -12.28 -26.58
CA VAL A 364 -0.76 -13.75 -26.74
C VAL A 364 -1.40 -14.14 -28.06
N LEU A 365 -2.53 -13.53 -28.42
CA LEU A 365 -3.23 -13.80 -29.68
C LEU A 365 -2.31 -13.53 -30.88
N LEU A 366 -1.67 -12.37 -30.92
CA LEU A 366 -0.76 -12.00 -32.01
C LEU A 366 0.47 -12.91 -32.05
N ALA A 367 1.04 -13.26 -30.90
CA ALA A 367 2.17 -14.18 -30.84
C ALA A 367 1.84 -15.58 -31.36
N LEU A 368 0.62 -16.07 -31.10
CA LEU A 368 0.13 -17.37 -31.57
C LEU A 368 -0.40 -17.35 -33.02
N LEU A 369 -0.60 -16.17 -33.59
CA LEU A 369 -1.02 -16.02 -34.99
C LEU A 369 0.18 -15.74 -35.90
N VAL A 370 0.94 -14.69 -35.60
CA VAL A 370 2.01 -14.18 -36.50
C VAL A 370 3.22 -15.13 -36.53
N ASN A 371 3.72 -15.54 -35.36
CA ASN A 371 4.93 -16.36 -35.30
C ASN A 371 4.75 -17.76 -35.88
N PRO A 372 3.63 -18.51 -35.60
CA PRO A 372 3.41 -19.80 -36.24
C PRO A 372 3.20 -19.70 -37.75
N LEU A 373 2.50 -18.68 -38.25
CA LEU A 373 2.34 -18.50 -39.71
C LEU A 373 3.68 -18.28 -40.40
N ALA A 374 4.54 -17.42 -39.83
CA ALA A 374 5.87 -17.17 -40.36
C ALA A 374 6.74 -18.42 -40.31
N ALA A 375 6.73 -19.15 -39.19
CA ALA A 375 7.47 -20.39 -38.99
C ALA A 375 6.99 -21.49 -39.96
N TYR A 376 5.66 -21.62 -40.17
CA TYR A 376 5.07 -22.56 -41.09
C TYR A 376 5.50 -22.28 -42.53
N ALA A 377 5.45 -21.01 -42.94
CA ALA A 377 5.90 -20.61 -44.28
C ALA A 377 7.39 -20.95 -44.50
N LEU A 378 8.25 -20.67 -43.54
CA LEU A 378 9.69 -21.00 -43.63
C LEU A 378 9.99 -22.50 -43.58
N SER A 379 9.17 -23.31 -42.89
CA SER A 379 9.33 -24.76 -42.77
C SER A 379 8.79 -25.51 -43.98
N ARG A 380 7.60 -25.17 -44.44
CA ARG A 380 6.87 -25.89 -45.51
C ARG A 380 7.29 -25.47 -46.90
N PHE A 381 7.28 -24.18 -47.20
CA PHE A 381 7.56 -23.66 -48.52
C PHE A 381 9.05 -23.53 -48.84
N LYS A 382 9.92 -23.53 -47.82
CA LYS A 382 11.39 -23.44 -47.92
C LYS A 382 11.87 -22.43 -48.98
N PRO A 383 11.50 -21.13 -48.85
CA PRO A 383 11.89 -20.13 -49.82
C PRO A 383 13.42 -20.09 -49.95
N SER A 384 13.95 -19.78 -51.15
CA SER A 384 15.40 -19.68 -51.41
C SER A 384 16.13 -18.73 -50.49
N ALA A 385 15.48 -17.63 -50.09
CA ALA A 385 15.95 -16.66 -49.10
C ALA A 385 15.70 -17.07 -47.64
N GLY A 386 15.15 -18.26 -47.38
CA GLY A 386 14.78 -18.71 -46.03
C GLY A 386 15.91 -18.63 -45.00
N PRO A 387 17.14 -19.13 -45.31
CA PRO A 387 18.28 -19.02 -44.40
C PRO A 387 18.66 -17.56 -44.08
N GLN A 388 18.62 -16.65 -45.08
CA GLN A 388 18.93 -15.23 -44.90
C GLN A 388 17.86 -14.54 -44.04
N ILE A 389 16.56 -14.83 -44.28
CA ILE A 389 15.45 -14.33 -43.45
C ILE A 389 15.61 -14.79 -42.01
N LEU A 390 15.92 -16.08 -41.80
CA LEU A 390 16.11 -16.62 -40.46
C LEU A 390 17.31 -15.98 -39.76
N LEU A 391 18.44 -15.83 -40.47
CA LEU A 391 19.62 -15.14 -39.95
C LEU A 391 19.28 -13.69 -39.57
N PHE A 392 18.55 -12.96 -40.41
CA PHE A 392 18.13 -11.59 -40.12
C PHE A 392 17.25 -11.54 -38.86
N LEU A 393 16.26 -12.42 -38.75
CA LEU A 393 15.41 -12.53 -37.54
C LEU A 393 16.24 -12.85 -36.29
N MET A 394 17.23 -13.71 -36.39
CA MET A 394 18.14 -14.00 -35.25
C MET A 394 19.03 -12.80 -34.89
N LEU A 395 19.50 -12.03 -35.89
CA LEU A 395 20.28 -10.82 -35.65
C LEU A 395 19.47 -9.76 -34.84
N THR A 396 18.16 -9.68 -35.06
CA THR A 396 17.31 -8.76 -34.28
C THR A 396 17.34 -9.07 -32.78
N MET A 397 17.61 -10.31 -32.39
CA MET A 397 17.72 -10.71 -30.98
C MET A 397 19.02 -10.25 -30.32
N ALA A 398 20.07 -9.94 -31.10
CA ALA A 398 21.35 -9.46 -30.57
C ALA A 398 21.26 -8.01 -30.05
N PHE A 399 20.25 -7.26 -30.46
CA PHE A 399 20.08 -5.88 -30.02
C PHE A 399 19.33 -5.85 -28.67
N PRO A 400 19.88 -5.17 -27.66
CA PRO A 400 19.17 -4.99 -26.38
C PRO A 400 17.85 -4.22 -26.58
N HIS A 401 16.76 -4.77 -26.08
CA HIS A 401 15.43 -4.12 -26.18
C HIS A 401 15.40 -2.68 -25.68
N MET A 402 16.20 -2.36 -24.66
CA MET A 402 16.27 -1.00 -24.11
C MET A 402 16.80 0.04 -25.12
N VAL A 403 17.75 -0.35 -25.98
CA VAL A 403 18.34 0.54 -26.98
C VAL A 403 17.34 0.87 -28.10
N THR A 404 16.49 -0.08 -28.44
CA THR A 404 15.49 0.08 -29.52
C THR A 404 14.25 0.85 -29.09
N GLN A 405 14.01 1.03 -27.79
CA GLN A 405 12.80 1.69 -27.28
C GLN A 405 12.70 3.17 -27.71
N ILE A 406 13.82 3.92 -27.71
CA ILE A 406 13.81 5.34 -28.09
C ILE A 406 13.51 5.52 -29.58
N PRO A 407 14.19 4.86 -30.52
CA PRO A 407 13.84 4.92 -31.95
C PRO A 407 12.38 4.51 -32.23
N VAL A 408 11.90 3.45 -31.59
CA VAL A 408 10.51 2.99 -31.72
C VAL A 408 9.53 4.04 -31.19
N PHE A 409 9.83 4.68 -30.07
CA PHE A 409 8.99 5.77 -29.54
C PHE A 409 8.91 6.94 -30.54
N VAL A 410 10.04 7.37 -31.11
CA VAL A 410 10.06 8.46 -32.10
C VAL A 410 9.20 8.10 -33.33
N LEU A 411 9.37 6.88 -33.86
CA LEU A 411 8.59 6.39 -34.98
C LEU A 411 7.08 6.37 -34.66
N LEU A 412 6.69 5.82 -33.52
CA LEU A 412 5.28 5.74 -33.11
C LEU A 412 4.67 7.12 -32.88
N ARG A 413 5.46 8.08 -32.38
CA ARG A 413 5.03 9.47 -32.23
C ARG A 413 4.78 10.13 -33.60
N GLU A 414 5.67 9.93 -34.57
CA GLU A 414 5.49 10.45 -35.93
C GLU A 414 4.29 9.84 -36.63
N LEU A 415 4.01 8.56 -36.37
CA LEU A 415 2.82 7.87 -36.88
C LEU A 415 1.52 8.22 -36.13
N GLY A 416 1.59 9.03 -35.06
CA GLY A 416 0.41 9.39 -34.25
C GLY A 416 -0.19 8.23 -33.46
N LEU A 417 0.58 7.17 -33.17
CA LEU A 417 0.10 5.95 -32.51
C LEU A 417 0.28 5.96 -30.99
N LEU A 418 0.90 6.99 -30.39
CA LEU A 418 1.05 7.05 -28.92
C LEU A 418 -0.31 6.94 -28.21
N ASN A 419 -0.31 6.42 -27.01
CA ASN A 419 -1.51 6.19 -26.20
C ASN A 419 -2.52 5.21 -26.85
N THR A 420 -2.05 4.22 -27.61
CA THR A 420 -2.89 3.17 -28.21
C THR A 420 -2.38 1.76 -27.91
N PHE A 421 -3.28 0.78 -27.95
CA PHE A 421 -2.87 -0.63 -27.88
C PHE A 421 -2.01 -1.06 -29.08
N ALA A 422 -2.22 -0.45 -30.25
CA ALA A 422 -1.41 -0.71 -31.43
C ALA A 422 0.07 -0.39 -31.17
N ALA A 423 0.35 0.73 -30.52
CA ALA A 423 1.72 1.10 -30.16
C ALA A 423 2.40 0.13 -29.19
N LEU A 424 1.62 -0.47 -28.27
CA LEU A 424 2.15 -1.47 -27.34
C LEU A 424 2.41 -2.83 -28.01
N LEU A 425 1.65 -3.17 -29.08
CA LEU A 425 1.61 -4.51 -29.65
C LEU A 425 2.47 -4.64 -30.92
N LEU A 426 2.40 -3.66 -31.85
CA LEU A 426 3.00 -3.78 -33.17
C LEU A 426 4.51 -4.05 -33.15
N PRO A 427 5.33 -3.38 -32.34
CA PRO A 427 6.78 -3.63 -32.33
C PRO A 427 7.19 -5.01 -31.82
N GLY A 428 6.33 -5.66 -31.01
CA GLY A 428 6.59 -6.96 -30.39
C GLY A 428 5.81 -8.12 -31.01
N MET A 429 4.98 -7.91 -32.04
CA MET A 429 4.08 -8.94 -32.56
C MET A 429 4.81 -10.09 -33.26
N ALA A 430 5.97 -9.80 -33.85
CA ALA A 430 6.85 -10.81 -34.48
C ALA A 430 8.11 -10.98 -33.65
N SER A 431 8.39 -12.21 -33.24
CA SER A 431 9.57 -12.57 -32.43
C SER A 431 10.47 -13.51 -33.21
N GLY A 432 11.69 -13.06 -33.54
CA GLY A 432 12.69 -13.90 -34.23
C GLY A 432 12.95 -15.20 -33.50
N TYR A 433 13.04 -15.15 -32.14
CA TYR A 433 13.19 -16.34 -31.29
C TYR A 433 12.03 -17.33 -31.45
N SER A 434 10.80 -16.84 -31.34
CA SER A 434 9.60 -17.68 -31.44
C SER A 434 9.47 -18.31 -32.82
N ILE A 435 9.77 -17.54 -33.88
CA ILE A 435 9.74 -18.04 -35.25
C ILE A 435 10.80 -19.12 -35.45
N PHE A 436 12.04 -18.90 -34.99
CA PHE A 436 13.13 -19.87 -35.06
C PHE A 436 12.78 -21.16 -34.33
N LEU A 437 12.28 -21.06 -33.09
CA LEU A 437 11.93 -22.21 -32.26
C LEU A 437 10.79 -23.03 -32.88
N LEU A 438 9.74 -22.34 -33.36
CA LEU A 438 8.61 -22.98 -34.04
C LEU A 438 9.00 -23.64 -35.35
N LYS A 439 9.86 -22.99 -36.16
CA LYS A 439 10.36 -23.56 -37.40
C LYS A 439 11.11 -24.87 -37.13
N GLY A 440 12.00 -24.88 -36.14
CA GLY A 440 12.72 -26.08 -35.76
C GLY A 440 11.80 -27.21 -35.32
N PHE A 441 10.75 -26.90 -34.60
CA PHE A 441 9.73 -27.87 -34.21
C PHE A 441 8.92 -28.37 -35.42
N PHE A 442 8.46 -27.46 -36.30
CA PHE A 442 7.69 -27.84 -37.48
C PHE A 442 8.51 -28.67 -38.47
N ASP A 443 9.82 -28.42 -38.60
CA ASP A 443 10.74 -29.25 -39.41
C ASP A 443 10.86 -30.69 -38.89
N SER A 444 10.62 -30.91 -37.60
CA SER A 444 10.67 -32.22 -36.96
C SER A 444 9.38 -33.03 -37.08
N LEU A 445 8.29 -32.43 -37.58
CA LEU A 445 7.05 -33.16 -37.78
C LEU A 445 7.14 -34.10 -38.98
N PRO A 446 6.61 -35.35 -38.89
CA PRO A 446 6.66 -36.33 -39.98
C PRO A 446 5.99 -35.79 -41.25
N ARG A 447 6.69 -35.91 -42.38
CA ARG A 447 6.20 -35.46 -43.67
C ARG A 447 4.99 -36.24 -44.14
N ASP A 448 4.94 -37.54 -43.85
CA ASP A 448 3.90 -38.48 -44.23
C ASP A 448 2.51 -38.02 -43.78
N LEU A 449 2.43 -37.33 -42.62
CA LEU A 449 1.16 -36.76 -42.12
C LEU A 449 0.62 -35.66 -43.05
N TYR A 450 1.50 -34.88 -43.62
CA TYR A 450 1.10 -33.81 -44.55
C TYR A 450 0.76 -34.36 -45.93
N GLU A 451 1.56 -35.33 -46.41
CA GLU A 451 1.33 -35.96 -47.72
C GLU A 451 0.03 -36.76 -47.73
N SER A 452 -0.25 -37.52 -46.68
CA SER A 452 -1.53 -38.25 -46.57
C SER A 452 -2.72 -37.29 -46.56
N ALA A 453 -2.65 -36.22 -45.81
CA ALA A 453 -3.73 -35.24 -45.76
C ALA A 453 -3.92 -34.47 -47.09
N GLN A 454 -2.85 -34.25 -47.86
CA GLN A 454 -2.93 -33.67 -49.21
C GLN A 454 -3.58 -34.62 -50.20
N LEU A 455 -3.30 -35.92 -50.09
CA LEU A 455 -3.97 -36.95 -50.87
C LEU A 455 -5.47 -37.01 -50.58
N ASP A 456 -5.85 -36.75 -49.31
CA ASP A 456 -7.25 -36.62 -48.88
C ASP A 456 -7.91 -35.27 -49.29
N GLY A 457 -7.19 -34.42 -50.05
CA GLY A 457 -7.69 -33.13 -50.57
C GLY A 457 -7.57 -31.96 -49.60
N ALA A 458 -6.78 -32.06 -48.51
CA ALA A 458 -6.60 -30.97 -47.58
C ALA A 458 -5.80 -29.81 -48.18
N GLY A 459 -6.35 -28.59 -48.13
CA GLY A 459 -5.64 -27.36 -48.48
C GLY A 459 -4.67 -26.89 -47.39
N GLU A 460 -3.76 -25.95 -47.70
CA GLU A 460 -2.73 -25.45 -46.81
C GLU A 460 -3.24 -24.90 -45.45
N TRP A 461 -4.43 -24.23 -45.45
CA TRP A 461 -5.06 -23.77 -44.23
C TRP A 461 -5.51 -24.91 -43.31
N THR A 462 -5.98 -26.02 -43.89
CA THR A 462 -6.35 -27.23 -43.15
C THR A 462 -5.12 -27.88 -42.56
N LEU A 463 -4.03 -28.00 -43.32
CA LEU A 463 -2.75 -28.51 -42.87
C LEU A 463 -2.17 -27.68 -41.72
N PHE A 464 -2.25 -26.35 -41.85
CA PHE A 464 -1.79 -25.45 -40.80
C PHE A 464 -2.59 -25.61 -39.48
N TRP A 465 -3.92 -25.43 -39.55
CA TRP A 465 -4.74 -25.38 -38.33
C TRP A 465 -5.00 -26.76 -37.71
N HIS A 466 -5.26 -27.79 -38.52
CA HIS A 466 -5.67 -29.10 -38.01
C HIS A 466 -4.53 -30.06 -37.77
N ILE A 467 -3.42 -29.90 -38.46
CA ILE A 467 -2.23 -30.76 -38.25
C ILE A 467 -1.17 -30.02 -37.48
N THR A 468 -0.60 -28.96 -38.07
CA THR A 468 0.57 -28.27 -37.48
C THR A 468 0.28 -27.68 -36.11
N MET A 469 -0.77 -26.87 -35.99
CA MET A 469 -1.12 -26.21 -34.74
C MET A 469 -1.51 -27.21 -33.64
N ARG A 470 -2.26 -28.27 -33.99
CA ARG A 470 -2.67 -29.29 -33.00
C ARG A 470 -1.51 -30.12 -32.50
N LEU A 471 -0.62 -30.56 -33.36
CA LEU A 471 0.55 -31.32 -32.97
C LEU A 471 1.57 -30.45 -32.20
N SER A 472 1.56 -29.16 -32.44
CA SER A 472 2.48 -28.19 -31.82
C SER A 472 1.96 -27.56 -30.54
N THR A 473 0.80 -28.00 -30.00
CA THR A 473 0.21 -27.46 -28.77
C THR A 473 1.20 -27.30 -27.62
N PRO A 474 2.12 -28.23 -27.34
CA PRO A 474 3.08 -28.07 -26.24
C PRO A 474 4.00 -26.86 -26.43
N ILE A 475 4.58 -26.67 -27.62
CA ILE A 475 5.48 -25.54 -27.89
C ILE A 475 4.71 -24.22 -27.99
N LEU A 476 3.48 -24.24 -28.55
CA LEU A 476 2.61 -23.07 -28.61
C LEU A 476 2.22 -22.57 -27.21
N SER A 477 2.01 -23.49 -26.27
CA SER A 477 1.75 -23.14 -24.87
C SER A 477 2.95 -22.44 -24.22
N VAL A 478 4.17 -22.83 -24.55
CA VAL A 478 5.40 -22.15 -24.07
C VAL A 478 5.47 -20.73 -24.65
N ILE A 479 5.18 -20.56 -25.94
CA ILE A 479 5.17 -19.24 -26.60
C ILE A 479 4.06 -18.35 -26.03
N ALA A 480 2.87 -18.90 -25.78
CA ALA A 480 1.78 -18.17 -25.15
C ALA A 480 2.17 -17.66 -23.76
N LEU A 481 2.77 -18.52 -22.93
CA LEU A 481 3.24 -18.14 -21.59
C LEU A 481 4.34 -17.08 -21.66
N GLN A 482 5.28 -17.21 -22.61
CA GLN A 482 6.33 -16.23 -22.82
C GLN A 482 5.75 -14.88 -23.26
N ALA A 483 4.84 -14.86 -24.21
CA ALA A 483 4.18 -13.66 -24.70
C ALA A 483 3.39 -12.95 -23.57
N PHE A 484 2.63 -13.72 -22.78
CA PHE A 484 1.96 -13.22 -21.59
C PHE A 484 2.95 -12.58 -20.60
N SER A 485 4.01 -13.31 -20.25
CA SER A 485 4.99 -12.87 -19.25
C SER A 485 5.70 -11.58 -19.68
N LEU A 486 6.10 -11.50 -20.96
CA LEU A 486 6.72 -10.31 -21.53
C LEU A 486 5.77 -9.11 -21.55
N ALA A 487 4.51 -9.31 -21.98
CA ALA A 487 3.51 -8.25 -22.02
C ALA A 487 3.16 -7.76 -20.60
N TYR A 488 2.96 -8.69 -19.66
CA TYR A 488 2.62 -8.35 -18.29
C TYR A 488 3.74 -7.59 -17.57
N ALA A 489 5.00 -8.01 -17.75
CA ALA A 489 6.18 -7.39 -17.14
C ALA A 489 6.64 -6.10 -17.86
N ASN A 490 6.03 -5.75 -18.98
CA ASN A 490 6.44 -4.63 -19.82
C ASN A 490 6.07 -3.27 -19.21
N PHE A 491 6.84 -2.86 -18.20
CA PHE A 491 6.63 -1.61 -17.48
C PHE A 491 7.25 -0.40 -18.19
N MET A 492 8.57 -0.46 -18.48
CA MET A 492 9.32 0.70 -18.96
C MET A 492 8.81 1.19 -20.32
N TYR A 493 8.58 0.27 -21.24
CA TYR A 493 8.04 0.59 -22.55
C TYR A 493 6.59 1.12 -22.46
N ALA A 494 5.76 0.50 -21.63
CA ALA A 494 4.40 0.99 -21.40
C ALA A 494 4.37 2.40 -20.78
N LEU A 495 5.29 2.70 -19.86
CA LEU A 495 5.44 4.04 -19.26
C LEU A 495 5.83 5.09 -20.31
N LEU A 496 6.71 4.71 -21.25
CA LEU A 496 7.17 5.59 -22.32
C LEU A 496 6.06 5.88 -23.35
N ILE A 497 5.31 4.86 -23.75
CA ILE A 497 4.31 4.94 -24.83
C ILE A 497 2.96 5.47 -24.33
N CYS A 498 2.53 5.07 -23.14
CA CYS A 498 1.22 5.44 -22.57
C CYS A 498 1.37 6.66 -21.67
N GLN A 499 1.36 7.86 -22.26
CA GLN A 499 1.45 9.12 -21.52
C GLN A 499 0.11 9.54 -20.89
N ASP A 500 -1.03 9.09 -21.45
CA ASP A 500 -2.35 9.33 -20.88
C ASP A 500 -2.64 8.27 -19.78
N PRO A 501 -3.01 8.68 -18.54
CA PRO A 501 -3.40 7.77 -17.46
C PRO A 501 -4.53 6.79 -17.84
N LYS A 502 -5.38 7.14 -18.81
CA LYS A 502 -6.44 6.24 -19.31
C LYS A 502 -5.89 4.97 -19.98
N MET A 503 -4.66 5.04 -20.49
CA MET A 503 -3.99 3.92 -21.17
C MET A 503 -2.97 3.20 -20.30
N TRP A 504 -2.72 3.65 -19.08
CA TRP A 504 -1.74 3.04 -18.20
C TRP A 504 -2.09 1.58 -17.90
N THR A 505 -1.08 0.73 -17.99
CA THR A 505 -1.16 -0.67 -17.54
C THR A 505 -1.10 -0.75 -16.02
N LEU A 506 -1.42 -1.92 -15.46
CA LEU A 506 -1.34 -2.17 -14.02
C LEU A 506 0.06 -1.89 -13.47
N MET A 507 1.11 -2.28 -14.20
CA MET A 507 2.50 -2.08 -13.76
C MET A 507 2.87 -0.58 -13.71
N VAL A 508 2.35 0.23 -14.62
CA VAL A 508 2.54 1.69 -14.59
C VAL A 508 1.79 2.31 -13.41
N TRP A 509 0.55 1.90 -13.16
CA TRP A 509 -0.21 2.34 -11.98
C TRP A 509 0.48 1.98 -10.67
N LEU A 510 0.99 0.74 -10.54
CA LEU A 510 1.74 0.31 -9.36
C LEU A 510 3.03 1.10 -9.17
N TYR A 511 3.73 1.40 -10.24
CA TYR A 511 4.91 2.26 -10.17
C TYR A 511 4.59 3.66 -9.62
N GLN A 512 3.51 4.28 -10.09
CA GLN A 512 3.06 5.58 -9.58
C GLN A 512 2.70 5.51 -8.08
N LEU A 513 2.06 4.42 -7.65
CA LEU A 513 1.79 4.18 -6.24
C LEU A 513 3.08 4.06 -5.43
N GLN A 514 4.05 3.28 -5.93
CA GLN A 514 5.33 3.04 -5.25
C GLN A 514 6.15 4.31 -5.03
N GLN A 515 6.09 5.27 -5.97
CA GLN A 515 6.78 6.57 -5.84
C GLN A 515 6.24 7.43 -4.69
N ARG A 516 5.02 7.16 -4.24
CA ARG A 516 4.29 7.97 -3.24
C ARG A 516 3.95 7.19 -1.98
N SER A 517 4.47 5.96 -1.84
CA SER A 517 4.07 5.06 -0.76
C SER A 517 5.27 4.59 0.06
N GLY A 518 5.02 4.30 1.32
CA GLY A 518 6.00 3.69 2.20
C GLY A 518 6.36 2.25 1.79
N PRO A 519 7.47 1.71 2.30
CA PRO A 519 8.05 0.43 1.87
C PRO A 519 7.11 -0.76 2.04
N GLY A 520 6.26 -0.79 3.05
CA GLY A 520 5.29 -1.87 3.24
C GLY A 520 4.24 -1.93 2.11
N VAL A 521 3.74 -0.78 1.66
CA VAL A 521 2.81 -0.68 0.52
C VAL A 521 3.51 -1.10 -0.77
N VAL A 522 4.78 -0.70 -0.96
CA VAL A 522 5.60 -1.14 -2.10
C VAL A 522 5.69 -2.66 -2.15
N GLN A 523 6.05 -3.31 -1.04
CA GLN A 523 6.18 -4.77 -1.00
C GLN A 523 4.83 -5.48 -1.16
N ALA A 524 3.76 -4.97 -0.56
CA ALA A 524 2.41 -5.48 -0.77
C ALA A 524 1.98 -5.36 -2.25
N SER A 525 2.34 -4.26 -2.93
CA SER A 525 2.03 -4.05 -4.34
C SER A 525 2.76 -5.05 -5.25
N LEU A 526 4.03 -5.35 -4.95
CA LEU A 526 4.81 -6.35 -5.70
C LEU A 526 4.25 -7.76 -5.52
N LEU A 527 3.82 -8.13 -4.30
CA LEU A 527 3.18 -9.42 -4.05
C LEU A 527 1.85 -9.57 -4.80
N LEU A 528 1.01 -8.53 -4.78
CA LEU A 528 -0.25 -8.54 -5.54
C LEU A 528 0.00 -8.57 -7.06
N ALA A 529 1.02 -7.86 -7.54
CA ALA A 529 1.43 -7.91 -8.95
C ALA A 529 1.95 -9.27 -9.38
N ALA A 530 2.50 -10.07 -8.48
CA ALA A 530 2.97 -11.42 -8.80
C ALA A 530 1.83 -12.44 -8.95
N LEU A 531 0.63 -12.18 -8.41
CA LEU A 531 -0.48 -13.14 -8.41
C LEU A 531 -0.96 -13.56 -9.82
N PRO A 532 -1.17 -12.64 -10.80
CA PRO A 532 -1.58 -13.03 -12.14
C PRO A 532 -0.55 -13.94 -12.84
N THR A 533 0.73 -13.62 -12.71
CA THR A 533 1.82 -14.45 -13.28
C THR A 533 1.86 -15.83 -12.65
N LEU A 534 1.71 -15.91 -11.33
CA LEU A 534 1.63 -17.16 -10.61
C LEU A 534 0.42 -18.00 -11.04
N ALA A 535 -0.76 -17.37 -11.18
CA ALA A 535 -1.98 -18.04 -11.62
C ALA A 535 -1.82 -18.65 -13.03
N VAL A 536 -1.27 -17.89 -13.98
CA VAL A 536 -1.00 -18.37 -15.34
C VAL A 536 0.03 -19.49 -15.34
N PHE A 537 1.11 -19.38 -14.54
CA PHE A 537 2.09 -20.44 -14.39
C PHE A 537 1.45 -21.73 -13.85
N LEU A 538 0.64 -21.67 -12.79
CA LEU A 538 -0.07 -22.80 -12.21
C LEU A 538 -1.04 -23.46 -13.22
N ALA A 539 -1.68 -22.68 -14.06
CA ALA A 539 -2.54 -23.19 -15.14
C ALA A 539 -1.74 -23.93 -16.21
N CYS A 540 -0.55 -23.41 -16.57
CA CYS A 540 0.29 -23.96 -17.64
C CYS A 540 1.29 -25.02 -17.16
N GLN A 541 1.53 -25.20 -15.85
CA GLN A 541 2.59 -26.05 -15.31
C GLN A 541 2.52 -27.50 -15.80
N ARG A 542 1.31 -28.08 -15.99
CA ARG A 542 1.14 -29.45 -16.46
C ARG A 542 1.66 -29.65 -17.89
N VAL A 543 1.49 -28.64 -18.75
CA VAL A 543 1.98 -28.68 -20.13
C VAL A 543 3.50 -28.50 -20.14
N LEU A 544 4.02 -27.58 -19.30
CA LEU A 544 5.45 -27.33 -19.16
C LEU A 544 6.20 -28.57 -18.65
N LEU A 545 5.66 -29.25 -17.63
CA LEU A 545 6.29 -30.44 -17.00
C LEU A 545 6.28 -31.67 -17.90
N ARG A 546 5.30 -31.79 -18.83
CA ARG A 546 5.28 -32.91 -19.80
C ARG A 546 6.43 -32.82 -20.82
N GLY A 547 7.06 -31.66 -20.94
CA GLY A 547 8.16 -31.39 -21.84
C GLY A 547 7.70 -31.34 -23.31
N ILE A 548 8.59 -30.81 -24.15
CA ILE A 548 8.45 -30.85 -25.60
C ILE A 548 8.92 -32.24 -26.05
N VAL A 549 8.06 -33.25 -25.91
CA VAL A 549 8.35 -34.57 -26.46
C VAL A 549 7.99 -34.52 -27.92
N VAL A 550 8.99 -34.40 -28.76
CA VAL A 550 8.81 -34.67 -30.19
C VAL A 550 8.52 -36.17 -30.35
N PRO A 551 7.42 -36.55 -31.01
CA PRO A 551 7.22 -37.96 -31.35
C PRO A 551 8.35 -38.41 -32.27
N VAL A 552 9.34 -39.08 -31.73
CA VAL A 552 10.36 -39.74 -32.53
C VAL A 552 9.82 -41.13 -32.85
N GLU A 553 9.50 -41.38 -34.09
CA GLU A 553 9.31 -42.76 -34.55
C GLU A 553 10.55 -43.61 -34.25
N LYS A 554 10.30 -44.75 -33.61
CA LYS A 554 11.32 -45.80 -33.47
C LYS A 554 11.36 -46.64 -34.72
#